data_5230cd2bd4615385e60b018fd90685c7
#
_entry.id   5230cd2bd4615385e60b018fd90685c7
#
_cell.length_a   1.000
_cell.length_b   1.000
_cell.length_c   1.000
_cell.angle_alpha   90.00
_cell.angle_beta   90.00
_cell.angle_gamma   90.00
#
_symmetry.space_group_name_H-M   'P 1'
#
loop_
_entity.id
_entity.type
_entity.pdbx_description
1 polymer ?
#
loop_
_entity_poly.entity_id
_entity_poly.type
_entity_poly.pdbx_seq_one_letter_code
_entity_poly.pdbx_strand_id
1 'polypeptide(L)'
;LNSQIYKEYKAFICDSAIHYLNENIRIAERLHDTDRKIESQLQLSLLLSSTGMYTESIDVLESVDRQKVVSRLIADYYTCFDHVYGELSVYTQDKTLSGRYWSISQAYRDSLYAILPPESEEYLMMREASLRDQHQYEEALKVNDLRLAEIEVNTPQYALVTYHRSLIYKYSNDSLGEKRNLCLSAISDIRSAIKDHASLWMLAQLLYEDGDMERAYQYMRFS
;
A
#
# COMPACT_ATOMS: atom_id res chain seq x y z
N LEU A 1 12.10 10.88 -18.93
CA LEU A 1 11.83 9.69 -19.75
C LEU A 1 11.84 8.42 -18.87
N ASN A 2 12.96 8.06 -18.23
CA ASN A 2 13.04 6.81 -17.43
C ASN A 2 12.01 6.73 -16.30
N SER A 3 11.71 7.85 -15.61
CA SER A 3 10.67 7.88 -14.57
C SER A 3 9.26 7.64 -15.12
N GLN A 4 8.98 8.01 -16.37
CA GLN A 4 7.73 7.68 -17.04
C GLN A 4 7.70 6.20 -17.42
N ILE A 5 8.79 5.69 -17.96
CA ILE A 5 8.94 4.28 -18.31
C ILE A 5 8.79 3.41 -17.06
N TYR A 6 9.41 3.79 -15.94
CA TYR A 6 9.22 3.09 -14.66
C TYR A 6 7.74 2.99 -14.26
N LYS A 7 6.96 4.07 -14.37
CA LYS A 7 5.52 4.07 -14.02
C LYS A 7 4.72 3.09 -14.86
N GLU A 8 5.08 2.93 -16.13
CA GLU A 8 4.42 1.97 -17.03
C GLU A 8 4.79 0.52 -16.72
N TYR A 9 6.05 0.26 -16.36
CA TYR A 9 6.54 -1.10 -16.12
C TYR A 9 6.28 -1.64 -14.72
N LYS A 10 6.20 -0.77 -13.68
CA LYS A 10 6.11 -1.22 -12.28
C LYS A 10 4.96 -2.18 -11.99
N ALA A 11 3.88 -2.12 -12.76
CA ALA A 11 2.71 -2.99 -12.58
C ALA A 11 2.82 -4.35 -13.33
N PHE A 12 3.77 -4.50 -14.26
CA PHE A 12 3.79 -5.63 -15.17
C PHE A 12 5.14 -6.34 -15.32
N ILE A 13 6.25 -5.61 -15.22
CA ILE A 13 7.60 -6.14 -15.50
C ILE A 13 8.58 -5.57 -14.47
N CYS A 14 8.66 -6.19 -13.29
CA CYS A 14 9.51 -5.72 -12.17
C CYS A 14 10.97 -5.55 -12.55
N ASP A 15 11.58 -6.48 -13.29
CA ASP A 15 13.00 -6.41 -13.68
C ASP A 15 13.30 -5.15 -14.50
N SER A 16 12.41 -4.81 -15.43
CA SER A 16 12.57 -3.58 -16.23
C SER A 16 12.41 -2.33 -15.37
N ALA A 17 11.46 -2.33 -14.43
CA ALA A 17 11.26 -1.22 -13.50
C ALA A 17 12.48 -1.01 -12.59
N ILE A 18 13.04 -2.08 -12.04
CA ILE A 18 14.29 -2.07 -11.25
C ILE A 18 15.46 -1.53 -12.09
N HIS A 19 15.59 -1.99 -13.33
CA HIS A 19 16.63 -1.50 -14.23
C HIS A 19 16.54 0.01 -14.44
N TYR A 20 15.37 0.55 -14.76
CA TYR A 20 15.20 1.99 -15.00
C TYR A 20 15.38 2.84 -13.74
N LEU A 21 15.03 2.35 -12.56
CA LEU A 21 15.32 3.04 -11.30
C LEU A 21 16.82 3.10 -11.02
N ASN A 22 17.54 1.99 -11.23
CA ASN A 22 18.99 1.99 -11.10
C ASN A 22 19.67 2.95 -12.08
N GLU A 23 19.20 3.03 -13.33
CA GLU A 23 19.71 4.02 -14.29
C GLU A 23 19.39 5.46 -13.85
N ASN A 24 18.21 5.71 -13.26
CA ASN A 24 17.89 7.02 -12.69
C ASN A 24 18.85 7.41 -11.55
N ILE A 25 19.17 6.48 -10.66
CA ILE A 25 20.15 6.70 -9.57
C ILE A 25 21.51 7.06 -10.15
N ARG A 26 22.01 6.30 -11.14
CA ARG A 26 23.31 6.56 -11.80
C ARG A 26 23.34 7.92 -12.50
N ILE A 27 22.25 8.29 -13.17
CA ILE A 27 22.16 9.60 -13.85
C ILE A 27 22.15 10.72 -12.82
N ALA A 28 21.37 10.59 -11.74
CA ALA A 28 21.30 11.57 -10.66
C ALA A 28 22.67 11.75 -9.98
N GLU A 29 23.43 10.67 -9.77
CA GLU A 29 24.79 10.72 -9.24
C GLU A 29 25.75 11.50 -10.14
N ARG A 30 25.72 11.24 -11.45
CA ARG A 30 26.55 11.97 -12.43
C ARG A 30 26.23 13.45 -12.50
N LEU A 31 24.96 13.80 -12.30
CA LEU A 31 24.47 15.17 -12.32
C LEU A 31 24.57 15.87 -10.96
N HIS A 32 25.02 15.15 -9.92
CA HIS A 32 25.01 15.60 -8.52
C HIS A 32 23.63 16.05 -8.03
N ASP A 33 22.56 15.46 -8.59
CA ASP A 33 21.16 15.72 -8.21
C ASP A 33 20.75 14.78 -7.07
N THR A 34 21.02 15.22 -5.85
CA THR A 34 20.76 14.45 -4.63
C THR A 34 19.28 14.15 -4.45
N ASP A 35 18.40 15.08 -4.80
CA ASP A 35 16.96 14.93 -4.63
C ASP A 35 16.41 13.81 -5.52
N ARG A 36 16.78 13.81 -6.80
CA ARG A 36 16.37 12.76 -7.73
C ARG A 36 16.97 11.41 -7.39
N LYS A 37 18.22 11.41 -6.87
CA LYS A 37 18.83 10.17 -6.38
C LYS A 37 17.99 9.58 -5.26
N ILE A 38 17.69 10.35 -4.22
CA ILE A 38 16.89 9.92 -3.07
C ILE A 38 15.49 9.45 -3.52
N GLU A 39 14.79 10.24 -4.34
CA GLU A 39 13.48 9.86 -4.87
C GLU A 39 13.52 8.49 -5.59
N SER A 40 14.54 8.25 -6.42
CA SER A 40 14.69 6.96 -7.11
C SER A 40 15.08 5.83 -6.17
N GLN A 41 15.85 6.08 -5.11
CA GLN A 41 16.17 5.10 -4.08
C GLN A 41 14.93 4.68 -3.29
N LEU A 42 14.06 5.62 -2.89
CA LEU A 42 12.81 5.34 -2.20
C LEU A 42 11.87 4.50 -3.08
N GLN A 43 11.73 4.86 -4.36
CA GLN A 43 10.92 4.10 -5.31
C GLN A 43 11.47 2.68 -5.54
N LEU A 44 12.80 2.54 -5.62
CA LEU A 44 13.46 1.24 -5.79
C LEU A 44 13.22 0.35 -4.56
N SER A 45 13.36 0.90 -3.37
CA SER A 45 13.12 0.16 -2.14
C SER A 45 11.69 -0.37 -2.06
N LEU A 46 10.67 0.44 -2.34
CA LEU A 46 9.28 -0.01 -2.37
C LEU A 46 9.05 -1.12 -3.40
N LEU A 47 9.65 -0.99 -4.58
CA LEU A 47 9.52 -2.02 -5.62
C LEU A 47 10.20 -3.33 -5.20
N LEU A 48 11.39 -3.26 -4.61
CA LEU A 48 12.12 -4.44 -4.11
C LEU A 48 11.31 -5.15 -3.00
N SER A 49 10.74 -4.41 -2.05
CA SER A 49 9.94 -5.01 -0.98
C SER A 49 8.67 -5.67 -1.53
N SER A 50 8.00 -5.07 -2.51
CA SER A 50 6.81 -5.67 -3.14
C SER A 50 7.09 -6.95 -3.92
N THR A 51 8.37 -7.21 -4.25
CA THR A 51 8.83 -8.47 -4.89
C THR A 51 9.45 -9.45 -3.90
N GLY A 52 9.42 -9.16 -2.60
CA GLY A 52 10.00 -10.01 -1.56
C GLY A 52 11.52 -9.88 -1.38
N MET A 53 12.15 -8.94 -2.08
CA MET A 53 13.60 -8.68 -1.97
C MET A 53 13.88 -7.72 -0.79
N TYR A 54 13.57 -8.17 0.42
CA TYR A 54 13.58 -7.31 1.61
C TYR A 54 14.98 -6.86 2.03
N THR A 55 15.98 -7.72 1.89
CA THR A 55 17.37 -7.38 2.24
C THR A 55 17.87 -6.25 1.36
N GLU A 56 17.72 -6.38 0.06
CA GLU A 56 18.12 -5.37 -0.93
C GLU A 56 17.30 -4.08 -0.74
N SER A 57 16.04 -4.19 -0.37
CA SER A 57 15.19 -3.04 -0.07
C SER A 57 15.72 -2.24 1.12
N ILE A 58 16.10 -2.92 2.21
CA ILE A 58 16.69 -2.28 3.40
C ILE A 58 18.03 -1.64 3.06
N ASP A 59 18.92 -2.34 2.34
CA ASP A 59 20.23 -1.82 1.94
C ASP A 59 20.07 -0.50 1.16
N VAL A 60 19.09 -0.42 0.27
CA VAL A 60 18.79 0.81 -0.47
C VAL A 60 18.30 1.90 0.48
N LEU A 61 17.36 1.60 1.40
CA LEU A 61 16.82 2.60 2.35
C LEU A 61 17.90 3.12 3.29
N GLU A 62 18.73 2.25 3.85
CA GLU A 62 19.80 2.64 4.79
C GLU A 62 20.91 3.45 4.10
N SER A 63 21.04 3.33 2.78
CA SER A 63 21.95 4.17 1.99
C SER A 63 21.46 5.61 1.84
N VAL A 64 20.20 5.92 2.17
CA VAL A 64 19.64 7.27 2.09
C VAL A 64 20.04 8.08 3.31
N ASP A 65 20.86 9.12 3.10
CA ASP A 65 21.21 10.06 4.15
C ASP A 65 20.01 10.94 4.54
N ARG A 66 19.46 10.66 5.73
CA ARG A 66 18.29 11.39 6.26
C ARG A 66 18.46 12.90 6.27
N GLN A 67 19.68 13.40 6.49
CA GLN A 67 19.95 14.84 6.54
C GLN A 67 19.85 15.54 5.19
N LYS A 68 19.93 14.76 4.10
CA LYS A 68 19.82 15.24 2.73
C LYS A 68 18.40 15.09 2.17
N VAL A 69 17.48 14.48 2.92
CA VAL A 69 16.09 14.33 2.49
C VAL A 69 15.39 15.68 2.60
N VAL A 70 15.03 16.25 1.45
CA VAL A 70 14.30 17.52 1.39
C VAL A 70 12.85 17.38 1.86
N SER A 71 12.24 18.48 2.29
CA SER A 71 10.89 18.48 2.90
C SER A 71 9.83 17.78 2.04
N ARG A 72 9.89 17.93 0.71
CA ARG A 72 8.94 17.30 -0.21
C ARG A 72 9.02 15.76 -0.26
N LEU A 73 10.17 15.17 0.13
CA LEU A 73 10.40 13.72 0.13
C LEU A 73 10.31 13.09 1.53
N ILE A 74 10.03 13.88 2.55
CA ILE A 74 10.06 13.40 3.93
C ILE A 74 8.94 12.41 4.22
N ALA A 75 7.75 12.65 3.65
CA ALA A 75 6.62 11.75 3.77
C ALA A 75 6.93 10.41 3.06
N ASP A 76 7.45 10.47 1.83
CA ASP A 76 7.85 9.27 1.09
C ASP A 76 8.93 8.47 1.84
N TYR A 77 9.89 9.17 2.44
CA TYR A 77 10.93 8.55 3.26
C TYR A 77 10.33 7.76 4.43
N TYR A 78 9.44 8.37 5.21
CA TYR A 78 8.80 7.67 6.33
C TYR A 78 7.88 6.55 5.86
N THR A 79 7.15 6.75 4.78
CA THR A 79 6.30 5.72 4.16
C THR A 79 7.10 4.49 3.73
N CYS A 80 8.26 4.68 3.12
CA CYS A 80 9.12 3.57 2.70
C CYS A 80 9.60 2.75 3.89
N PHE A 81 10.08 3.39 4.96
CA PHE A 81 10.53 2.69 6.15
C PHE A 81 9.37 1.97 6.87
N ASP A 82 8.22 2.64 7.04
CA ASP A 82 7.03 2.00 7.62
C ASP A 82 6.63 0.75 6.81
N HIS A 83 6.54 0.88 5.50
CA HIS A 83 6.13 -0.22 4.62
C HIS A 83 7.11 -1.40 4.68
N VAL A 84 8.40 -1.17 4.45
CA VAL A 84 9.40 -2.25 4.37
C VAL A 84 9.54 -2.98 5.70
N TYR A 85 9.60 -2.27 6.82
CA TYR A 85 9.68 -2.90 8.14
C TYR A 85 8.34 -3.52 8.57
N GLY A 86 7.21 -2.98 8.14
CA GLY A 86 5.89 -3.57 8.33
C GLY A 86 5.78 -4.93 7.64
N GLU A 87 6.14 -5.02 6.36
CA GLU A 87 6.19 -6.28 5.60
C GLU A 87 7.12 -7.30 6.26
N LEU A 88 8.33 -6.88 6.62
CA LEU A 88 9.27 -7.76 7.33
C LEU A 88 8.70 -8.32 8.63
N SER A 89 7.94 -7.52 9.38
CA SER A 89 7.33 -7.98 10.63
C SER A 89 6.32 -9.10 10.38
N VAL A 90 5.60 -9.06 9.27
CA VAL A 90 4.60 -10.07 8.88
C VAL A 90 5.27 -11.34 8.37
N TYR A 91 6.30 -11.23 7.54
CA TYR A 91 6.97 -12.39 6.93
C TYR A 91 7.98 -13.08 7.83
N THR A 92 8.47 -12.40 8.89
CA THR A 92 9.46 -12.96 9.81
C THR A 92 8.80 -13.94 10.79
N GLN A 93 9.23 -15.20 10.76
CA GLN A 93 8.70 -16.24 11.64
C GLN A 93 9.22 -16.13 13.09
N ASP A 94 10.43 -15.59 13.29
CA ASP A 94 10.97 -15.34 14.63
C ASP A 94 10.22 -14.18 15.29
N LYS A 95 9.52 -14.48 16.39
CA LYS A 95 8.66 -13.52 17.10
C LYS A 95 9.44 -12.31 17.65
N THR A 96 10.69 -12.51 18.03
CA THR A 96 11.52 -11.42 18.58
C THR A 96 11.92 -10.44 17.49
N LEU A 97 12.36 -10.96 16.34
CA LEU A 97 12.69 -10.15 15.18
C LEU A 97 11.44 -9.49 14.58
N SER A 98 10.34 -10.24 14.43
CA SER A 98 9.05 -9.70 13.99
C SER A 98 8.60 -8.52 14.88
N GLY A 99 8.65 -8.67 16.20
CA GLY A 99 8.30 -7.60 17.14
C GLY A 99 9.23 -6.38 17.02
N ARG A 100 10.54 -6.60 16.78
CA ARG A 100 11.49 -5.52 16.55
C ARG A 100 11.16 -4.76 15.26
N TYR A 101 10.91 -5.47 14.15
CA TYR A 101 10.55 -4.84 12.87
C TYR A 101 9.24 -4.07 12.97
N TRP A 102 8.25 -4.65 13.65
CA TRP A 102 6.99 -3.95 13.93
C TRP A 102 7.22 -2.64 14.70
N SER A 103 8.05 -2.65 15.75
CA SER A 103 8.36 -1.44 16.53
C SER A 103 9.03 -0.36 15.68
N ILE A 104 9.91 -0.75 14.75
CA ILE A 104 10.56 0.18 13.81
C ILE A 104 9.51 0.78 12.86
N SER A 105 8.66 -0.06 12.24
CA SER A 105 7.57 0.38 11.38
C SER A 105 6.67 1.40 12.11
N GLN A 106 6.23 1.09 13.33
CA GLN A 106 5.39 2.01 14.12
C GLN A 106 6.07 3.36 14.38
N ALA A 107 7.35 3.40 14.69
CA ALA A 107 8.06 4.66 14.93
C ALA A 107 8.11 5.56 13.67
N TYR A 108 8.27 4.95 12.49
CA TYR A 108 8.19 5.69 11.23
C TYR A 108 6.77 6.10 10.86
N ARG A 109 5.78 5.26 11.14
CA ARG A 109 4.35 5.57 11.00
C ARG A 109 3.94 6.75 11.86
N ASP A 110 4.36 6.79 13.12
CA ASP A 110 4.09 7.91 14.01
C ASP A 110 4.73 9.20 13.50
N SER A 111 5.96 9.11 12.96
CA SER A 111 6.66 10.24 12.35
C SER A 111 5.94 10.74 11.10
N LEU A 112 5.44 9.84 10.27
CA LEU A 112 4.64 10.17 9.08
C LEU A 112 3.33 10.85 9.49
N TYR A 113 2.62 10.27 10.44
CA TYR A 113 1.35 10.80 10.94
C TYR A 113 1.48 12.22 11.49
N ALA A 114 2.60 12.52 12.16
CA ALA A 114 2.85 13.84 12.73
C ALA A 114 3.08 14.98 11.71
N ILE A 115 3.45 14.62 10.46
CA ILE A 115 3.75 15.62 9.41
C ILE A 115 2.68 15.71 8.33
N LEU A 116 1.79 14.74 8.23
CA LEU A 116 0.73 14.75 7.21
C LEU A 116 -0.34 15.78 7.53
N PRO A 117 -0.85 16.52 6.53
CA PRO A 117 -2.00 17.39 6.72
C PRO A 117 -3.22 16.57 7.16
N PRO A 118 -3.98 17.01 8.19
CA PRO A 118 -5.10 16.25 8.76
C PRO A 118 -6.24 15.92 7.77
N GLU A 119 -6.29 16.61 6.64
CA GLU A 119 -7.30 16.41 5.58
C GLU A 119 -6.75 15.67 4.35
N SER A 120 -5.45 15.30 4.38
CA SER A 120 -4.87 14.54 3.26
C SER A 120 -5.41 13.11 3.23
N GLU A 121 -5.48 12.53 2.02
CA GLU A 121 -5.93 11.14 1.84
C GLU A 121 -5.07 10.16 2.65
N GLU A 122 -3.77 10.37 2.68
CA GLU A 122 -2.82 9.55 3.44
C GLU A 122 -3.10 9.63 4.95
N TYR A 123 -3.35 10.82 5.48
CA TYR A 123 -3.71 10.99 6.88
C TYR A 123 -5.03 10.30 7.22
N LEU A 124 -6.06 10.52 6.40
CA LEU A 124 -7.38 9.92 6.60
C LEU A 124 -7.32 8.39 6.50
N MET A 125 -6.55 7.85 5.56
CA MET A 125 -6.32 6.41 5.42
C MET A 125 -5.67 5.82 6.68
N MET A 126 -4.62 6.45 7.20
CA MET A 126 -3.94 6.01 8.42
C MET A 126 -4.85 6.10 9.65
N ARG A 127 -5.63 7.19 9.76
CA ARG A 127 -6.59 7.37 10.85
C ARG A 127 -7.68 6.31 10.83
N GLU A 128 -8.23 6.03 9.66
CA GLU A 128 -9.23 4.97 9.46
C GLU A 128 -8.69 3.61 9.93
N ALA A 129 -7.48 3.25 9.48
CA ALA A 129 -6.83 1.99 9.88
C ALA A 129 -6.59 1.92 11.40
N SER A 130 -6.10 3.01 12.00
CA SER A 130 -5.89 3.10 13.45
C SER A 130 -7.19 2.93 14.24
N LEU A 131 -8.27 3.59 13.83
CA LEU A 131 -9.58 3.47 14.47
C LEU A 131 -10.14 2.04 14.36
N ARG A 132 -10.00 1.40 13.19
CA ARG A 132 -10.37 0.00 12.98
C ARG A 132 -9.61 -0.93 13.92
N ASP A 133 -8.30 -0.76 14.03
CA ASP A 133 -7.44 -1.60 14.87
C ASP A 133 -7.71 -1.40 16.38
N GLN A 134 -8.23 -0.22 16.75
CA GLN A 134 -8.74 0.08 18.10
C GLN A 134 -10.20 -0.37 18.31
N HIS A 135 -10.79 -1.09 17.36
CA HIS A 135 -12.20 -1.54 17.38
C HIS A 135 -13.24 -0.39 17.41
N GLN A 136 -12.85 0.82 16.98
CA GLN A 136 -13.73 1.99 16.88
C GLN A 136 -14.36 2.05 15.48
N TYR A 137 -15.17 1.04 15.14
CA TYR A 137 -15.65 0.83 13.78
C TYR A 137 -16.57 1.92 13.26
N GLU A 138 -17.44 2.48 14.10
CA GLU A 138 -18.32 3.58 13.71
C GLU A 138 -17.53 4.84 13.33
N GLU A 139 -16.50 5.16 14.10
CA GLU A 139 -15.62 6.29 13.80
C GLU A 139 -14.76 6.03 12.55
N ALA A 140 -14.29 4.79 12.37
CA ALA A 140 -13.59 4.39 11.14
C ALA A 140 -14.49 4.56 9.91
N LEU A 141 -15.76 4.18 9.98
CA LEU A 141 -16.73 4.38 8.89
C LEU A 141 -16.96 5.85 8.58
N LYS A 142 -17.02 6.74 9.59
CA LYS A 142 -17.14 8.19 9.36
C LYS A 142 -15.92 8.74 8.61
N VAL A 143 -14.70 8.31 8.97
CA VAL A 143 -13.50 8.71 8.24
C VAL A 143 -13.52 8.16 6.82
N ASN A 144 -13.96 6.91 6.62
CA ASN A 144 -14.11 6.34 5.29
C ASN A 144 -15.16 7.09 4.44
N ASP A 145 -16.27 7.56 5.06
CA ASP A 145 -17.26 8.40 4.37
C ASP A 145 -16.64 9.73 3.87
N LEU A 146 -15.77 10.36 4.66
CA LEU A 146 -15.03 11.56 4.23
C LEU A 146 -14.14 11.26 3.02
N ARG A 147 -13.45 10.12 3.03
CA ARG A 147 -12.61 9.69 1.90
C ARG A 147 -13.41 9.40 0.63
N LEU A 148 -14.63 8.88 0.76
CA LEU A 148 -15.50 8.58 -0.38
C LEU A 148 -16.21 9.81 -0.96
N ALA A 149 -16.35 10.89 -0.20
CA ALA A 149 -17.23 12.01 -0.53
C ALA A 149 -16.93 12.69 -1.87
N GLU A 150 -15.66 12.71 -2.29
CA GLU A 150 -15.22 13.39 -3.51
C GLU A 150 -14.63 12.43 -4.57
N ILE A 151 -14.74 11.12 -4.34
CA ILE A 151 -14.16 10.12 -5.25
C ILE A 151 -15.19 9.64 -6.27
N GLU A 152 -14.83 9.72 -7.53
CA GLU A 152 -15.63 9.19 -8.64
C GLU A 152 -15.73 7.66 -8.58
N VAL A 153 -16.95 7.14 -8.73
CA VAL A 153 -17.21 5.69 -8.80
C VAL A 153 -16.50 5.05 -9.99
N ASN A 154 -16.03 3.83 -9.83
CA ASN A 154 -15.27 3.07 -10.82
C ASN A 154 -13.89 3.68 -11.14
N THR A 155 -13.27 4.32 -10.19
CA THR A 155 -11.86 4.72 -10.24
C THR A 155 -11.00 3.82 -9.35
N PRO A 156 -9.66 3.77 -9.55
CA PRO A 156 -8.76 3.02 -8.65
C PRO A 156 -8.87 3.48 -7.20
N GLN A 157 -9.05 4.79 -6.98
CA GLN A 157 -9.22 5.35 -5.64
C GLN A 157 -10.53 4.85 -4.99
N TYR A 158 -11.62 4.82 -5.74
CA TYR A 158 -12.89 4.28 -5.24
C TYR A 158 -12.75 2.79 -4.88
N ALA A 159 -12.07 2.00 -5.71
CA ALA A 159 -11.78 0.61 -5.42
C ALA A 159 -11.02 0.45 -4.09
N LEU A 160 -9.94 1.21 -3.91
CA LEU A 160 -9.13 1.16 -2.68
C LEU A 160 -9.94 1.54 -1.44
N VAL A 161 -10.70 2.64 -1.47
CA VAL A 161 -11.45 3.10 -0.31
C VAL A 161 -12.60 2.17 0.03
N THR A 162 -13.28 1.58 -0.96
CA THR A 162 -14.32 0.56 -0.72
C THR A 162 -13.72 -0.76 -0.23
N TYR A 163 -12.52 -1.14 -0.67
CA TYR A 163 -11.78 -2.26 -0.09
C TYR A 163 -11.49 -2.03 1.40
N HIS A 164 -10.96 -0.86 1.78
CA HIS A 164 -10.72 -0.53 3.19
C HIS A 164 -12.03 -0.55 4.00
N ARG A 165 -13.13 -0.06 3.44
CA ARG A 165 -14.45 -0.13 4.06
C ARG A 165 -14.90 -1.57 4.31
N SER A 166 -14.60 -2.49 3.39
CA SER A 166 -14.91 -3.91 3.58
C SER A 166 -14.16 -4.49 4.78
N LEU A 167 -12.92 -4.08 5.01
CA LEU A 167 -12.14 -4.50 6.18
C LEU A 167 -12.77 -4.01 7.49
N ILE A 168 -13.31 -2.79 7.53
CA ILE A 168 -14.02 -2.29 8.73
C ILE A 168 -15.21 -3.20 9.04
N TYR A 169 -16.02 -3.54 8.03
CA TYR A 169 -17.17 -4.45 8.19
C TYR A 169 -16.75 -5.86 8.57
N LYS A 170 -15.67 -6.38 8.00
CA LYS A 170 -15.09 -7.67 8.38
C LYS A 170 -14.76 -7.73 9.86
N TYR A 171 -14.02 -6.76 10.37
CA TYR A 171 -13.60 -6.72 11.78
C TYR A 171 -14.76 -6.40 12.74
N SER A 172 -15.82 -5.75 12.27
CA SER A 172 -17.06 -5.55 13.04
C SER A 172 -18.06 -6.71 12.93
N ASN A 173 -17.70 -7.81 12.23
CA ASN A 173 -18.53 -8.98 11.98
C ASN A 173 -19.82 -8.68 11.18
N ASP A 174 -19.83 -7.67 10.32
CA ASP A 174 -20.90 -7.40 9.36
C ASP A 174 -20.57 -8.01 7.99
N SER A 175 -20.91 -9.28 7.82
CA SER A 175 -20.65 -10.04 6.58
C SER A 175 -21.35 -9.44 5.35
N LEU A 176 -22.53 -8.82 5.53
CA LEU A 176 -23.25 -8.20 4.41
C LEU A 176 -22.55 -6.92 3.95
N GLY A 177 -22.15 -6.08 4.88
CA GLY A 177 -21.36 -4.88 4.61
C GLY A 177 -20.02 -5.22 3.96
N GLU A 178 -19.32 -6.26 4.46
CA GLU A 178 -18.07 -6.76 3.89
C GLU A 178 -18.26 -7.17 2.42
N LYS A 179 -19.18 -8.09 2.13
CA LYS A 179 -19.42 -8.58 0.77
C LYS A 179 -19.81 -7.46 -0.20
N ARG A 180 -20.70 -6.56 0.23
CA ARG A 180 -21.12 -5.43 -0.60
C ARG A 180 -19.94 -4.55 -1.02
N ASN A 181 -19.08 -4.21 -0.08
CA ASN A 181 -17.95 -3.31 -0.36
C ASN A 181 -16.83 -4.01 -1.14
N LEU A 182 -16.59 -5.30 -0.93
CA LEU A 182 -15.71 -6.09 -1.80
C LEU A 182 -16.22 -6.15 -3.25
N CYS A 183 -17.53 -6.28 -3.46
CA CYS A 183 -18.12 -6.21 -4.80
C CYS A 183 -17.89 -4.85 -5.46
N LEU A 184 -18.11 -3.74 -4.73
CA LEU A 184 -17.89 -2.39 -5.25
C LEU A 184 -16.43 -2.16 -5.64
N SER A 185 -15.50 -2.63 -4.79
CA SER A 185 -14.08 -2.56 -5.06
C SER A 185 -13.69 -3.38 -6.30
N ALA A 186 -14.04 -4.66 -6.35
CA ALA A 186 -13.72 -5.54 -7.48
C ALA A 186 -14.28 -5.03 -8.82
N ILE A 187 -15.52 -4.51 -8.83
CA ILE A 187 -16.12 -3.91 -10.03
C ILE A 187 -15.31 -2.69 -10.48
N SER A 188 -14.87 -1.86 -9.54
CA SER A 188 -14.10 -0.66 -9.85
C SER A 188 -12.70 -0.99 -10.38
N ASP A 189 -12.03 -2.00 -9.82
CA ASP A 189 -10.75 -2.51 -10.32
C ASP A 189 -10.88 -3.01 -11.77
N ILE A 190 -11.88 -3.83 -12.03
CA ILE A 190 -12.13 -4.36 -13.39
C ILE A 190 -12.41 -3.21 -14.38
N ARG A 191 -13.23 -2.23 -13.99
CA ARG A 191 -13.59 -1.09 -14.85
C ARG A 191 -12.44 -0.13 -15.09
N SER A 192 -11.54 -0.01 -14.13
CA SER A 192 -10.34 0.81 -14.22
C SER A 192 -9.16 0.10 -14.90
N ALA A 193 -9.34 -1.15 -15.32
CA ALA A 193 -8.29 -2.03 -15.85
C ALA A 193 -7.08 -2.17 -14.91
N ILE A 194 -7.31 -2.11 -13.60
CA ILE A 194 -6.30 -2.36 -12.58
C ILE A 194 -6.25 -3.86 -12.29
N LYS A 195 -5.05 -4.41 -12.29
CA LYS A 195 -4.80 -5.79 -11.86
C LYS A 195 -4.58 -5.86 -10.36
N ASP A 196 -5.55 -5.39 -9.58
CA ASP A 196 -5.62 -5.67 -8.15
C ASP A 196 -6.71 -6.73 -7.92
N HIS A 197 -6.30 -7.88 -7.46
CA HIS A 197 -7.19 -9.04 -7.31
C HIS A 197 -7.61 -9.29 -5.86
N ALA A 198 -7.15 -8.45 -4.91
CA ALA A 198 -7.40 -8.66 -3.49
C ALA A 198 -8.90 -8.74 -3.15
N SER A 199 -9.70 -7.82 -3.69
CA SER A 199 -11.15 -7.78 -3.46
C SER A 199 -11.86 -9.00 -4.05
N LEU A 200 -11.47 -9.41 -5.25
CA LEU A 200 -12.08 -10.56 -5.92
C LEU A 200 -11.70 -11.87 -5.23
N TRP A 201 -10.45 -11.99 -4.79
CA TRP A 201 -9.97 -13.15 -4.04
C TRP A 201 -10.69 -13.28 -2.69
N MET A 202 -10.85 -12.18 -1.94
CA MET A 202 -11.60 -12.19 -0.67
C MET A 202 -13.07 -12.56 -0.88
N LEU A 203 -13.70 -12.06 -1.95
CA LEU A 203 -15.07 -12.47 -2.31
C LEU A 203 -15.17 -13.96 -2.61
N ALA A 204 -14.19 -14.51 -3.33
CA ALA A 204 -14.15 -15.94 -3.61
C ALA A 204 -14.03 -16.77 -2.31
N GLN A 205 -13.23 -16.33 -1.34
CA GLN A 205 -13.15 -16.98 -0.04
C GLN A 205 -14.50 -16.96 0.71
N LEU A 206 -15.17 -15.81 0.77
CA LEU A 206 -16.46 -15.68 1.43
C LEU A 206 -17.54 -16.56 0.76
N LEU A 207 -17.54 -16.65 -0.57
CA LEU A 207 -18.46 -17.53 -1.30
C LEU A 207 -18.16 -19.00 -1.03
N TYR A 208 -16.88 -19.36 -0.92
CA TYR A 208 -16.47 -20.72 -0.55
C TYR A 208 -16.96 -21.09 0.87
N GLU A 209 -16.81 -20.19 1.84
CA GLU A 209 -17.30 -20.38 3.22
C GLU A 209 -18.83 -20.48 3.30
N ASP A 210 -19.56 -19.77 2.43
CA ASP A 210 -21.02 -19.86 2.31
C ASP A 210 -21.49 -21.14 1.58
N GLY A 211 -20.58 -21.94 1.01
CA GLY A 211 -20.88 -23.15 0.26
C GLY A 211 -21.19 -22.92 -1.22
N ASP A 212 -21.06 -21.71 -1.73
CA ASP A 212 -21.23 -21.40 -3.17
C ASP A 212 -19.94 -21.67 -3.94
N MET A 213 -19.66 -22.95 -4.12
CA MET A 213 -18.43 -23.44 -4.73
C MET A 213 -18.27 -23.00 -6.19
N GLU A 214 -19.38 -22.88 -6.93
CA GLU A 214 -19.35 -22.53 -8.35
C GLU A 214 -18.88 -21.09 -8.54
N ARG A 215 -19.50 -20.13 -7.85
CA ARG A 215 -19.08 -18.73 -7.93
C ARG A 215 -17.71 -18.51 -7.31
N ALA A 216 -17.38 -19.16 -6.21
CA ALA A 216 -16.05 -19.11 -5.61
C ALA A 216 -14.98 -19.51 -6.61
N TYR A 217 -15.16 -20.64 -7.32
CA TYR A 217 -14.24 -21.10 -8.35
C TYR A 217 -14.13 -20.11 -9.53
N GLN A 218 -15.26 -19.57 -9.99
CA GLN A 218 -15.26 -18.58 -11.07
C GLN A 218 -14.45 -17.35 -10.69
N TYR A 219 -14.64 -16.80 -9.49
CA TYR A 219 -13.91 -15.59 -9.02
C TYR A 219 -12.42 -15.86 -8.81
N MET A 220 -12.06 -17.06 -8.26
CA MET A 220 -10.67 -17.47 -8.13
C MET A 220 -9.93 -17.54 -9.47
N ARG A 221 -10.60 -17.93 -10.55
CA ARG A 221 -9.99 -17.99 -11.89
C ARG A 221 -9.64 -16.62 -12.45
N PHE A 222 -10.31 -15.59 -12.01
CA PHE A 222 -10.12 -14.22 -12.47
C PHE A 222 -9.23 -13.38 -11.53
N SER A 223 -8.98 -13.84 -10.31
CA SER A 223 -8.04 -13.23 -9.35
C SER A 223 -6.55 -13.72 -9.55
#